data_914216df9859dc1ac6962349bb809b23
#
_entry.id   914216df9859dc1ac6962349bb809b23
#
_cell.length_a   1.000
_cell.length_b   1.000
_cell.length_c   1.000
_cell.angle_alpha   90.00
_cell.angle_beta   90.00
_cell.angle_gamma   90.00
#
_symmetry.space_group_name_H-M   'P 1'
#
loop_
_entity.id
_entity.type
_entity.pdbx_description
1 polymer ?
#
loop_
_entity_poly.entity_id
_entity_poly.type
_entity_poly.pdbx_seq_one_letter_code
_entity_poly.pdbx_strand_id
1 'polypeptide(L)'
;MIPQKDLKQDTKWGKYLTAPSIFFELLDHCKELIVPLEKIADVKYAIKTGANEFFCLPNRFFSTREEGEYLVLTDKGTKKDRFWIEKEYLSPVINKIKPHKSIAKLEKDGYLLTVRESKSQLRIDKKKIVEYIEYGETKEHTWRNTHYKGYHERPTCASRNPWYSLDDRPKSAILSPSIFWGRHVVFHNKKDFYATDCLDEIRPYQEKYSIAIAALLNSTFSALFYEFSGRYIENRDKTISNEIKIYELRKIPCLDPAKIEKKSPRLISLLETALKSMESQEVKPLFEEIGTIGRQKLDEAVFCDILGLSKTQMQEICDSTGELFRQRVQRFSETQK
;
A
#
# COMPACT_ATOMS: atom_id res chain seq x y z
N MET A 1 34.49 -4.53 1.25
CA MET A 1 34.40 -4.38 -0.22
C MET A 1 33.93 -5.72 -0.79
N ILE A 2 32.82 -5.75 -1.52
CA ILE A 2 32.33 -6.99 -2.13
C ILE A 2 33.08 -7.17 -3.47
N PRO A 3 33.69 -8.33 -3.71
CA PRO A 3 34.36 -8.58 -4.98
C PRO A 3 33.40 -8.51 -6.16
N GLN A 4 33.80 -7.89 -7.27
CA GLN A 4 32.97 -7.71 -8.45
C GLN A 4 32.41 -9.03 -9.03
N LYS A 5 33.13 -10.14 -8.87
CA LYS A 5 32.71 -11.50 -9.26
C LYS A 5 31.46 -12.00 -8.52
N ASP A 6 31.18 -11.44 -7.33
CA ASP A 6 30.05 -11.85 -6.48
C ASP A 6 28.79 -11.00 -6.75
N LEU A 7 28.90 -10.00 -7.67
CA LEU A 7 27.80 -9.17 -8.11
C LEU A 7 27.01 -9.88 -9.21
N LYS A 8 25.78 -10.26 -8.92
CA LYS A 8 24.89 -10.85 -9.94
C LYS A 8 24.42 -9.78 -10.93
N GLN A 9 24.42 -10.08 -12.23
CA GLN A 9 24.02 -9.14 -13.30
C GLN A 9 22.61 -8.58 -13.14
N ASP A 10 21.69 -9.36 -12.56
CA ASP A 10 20.27 -9.00 -12.39
C ASP A 10 19.94 -8.29 -11.07
N THR A 11 20.95 -7.86 -10.29
CA THR A 11 20.73 -7.19 -9.02
C THR A 11 20.98 -5.70 -9.13
N LYS A 12 20.15 -4.88 -8.44
CA LYS A 12 20.42 -3.45 -8.28
C LYS A 12 21.74 -3.24 -7.54
N TRP A 13 22.69 -2.63 -8.19
CA TRP A 13 24.03 -2.38 -7.64
C TRP A 13 24.10 -1.19 -6.67
N GLY A 14 23.08 -0.31 -6.73
CA GLY A 14 23.01 0.88 -5.87
C GLY A 14 23.19 0.57 -4.38
N LYS A 15 22.58 -0.50 -3.88
CA LYS A 15 22.75 -0.92 -2.48
C LYS A 15 24.20 -1.20 -2.07
N TYR A 16 25.03 -1.72 -2.98
CA TYR A 16 26.44 -2.00 -2.72
C TYR A 16 27.31 -0.75 -2.67
N LEU A 17 26.81 0.37 -3.21
CA LEU A 17 27.49 1.66 -3.22
C LEU A 17 27.06 2.57 -2.07
N THR A 18 25.81 2.43 -1.61
CA THR A 18 25.19 3.39 -0.69
C THR A 18 24.69 2.78 0.61
N ALA A 19 24.49 1.47 0.69
CA ALA A 19 24.04 0.84 1.92
C ALA A 19 25.16 0.84 2.98
N PRO A 20 24.85 1.15 4.25
CA PRO A 20 25.79 1.07 5.36
C PRO A 20 26.21 -0.39 5.61
N SER A 21 27.38 -0.61 6.25
CA SER A 21 27.87 -1.97 6.56
C SER A 21 26.85 -2.80 7.33
N ILE A 22 26.14 -2.16 8.26
CA ILE A 22 25.10 -2.77 9.09
C ILE A 22 23.99 -3.47 8.26
N PHE A 23 23.70 -2.99 7.04
CA PHE A 23 22.76 -3.64 6.14
C PHE A 23 23.21 -5.05 5.74
N PHE A 24 24.50 -5.20 5.42
CA PHE A 24 25.07 -6.49 5.00
C PHE A 24 25.28 -7.43 6.18
N GLU A 25 25.72 -6.89 7.32
CA GLU A 25 25.86 -7.63 8.58
C GLU A 25 24.52 -8.21 9.02
N LEU A 26 23.44 -7.42 8.96
CA LEU A 26 22.09 -7.86 9.27
C LEU A 26 21.60 -8.94 8.30
N LEU A 27 21.87 -8.81 6.99
CA LEU A 27 21.52 -9.82 6.00
C LEU A 27 22.21 -11.16 6.29
N ASP A 28 23.50 -11.15 6.65
CA ASP A 28 24.21 -12.38 6.99
C ASP A 28 23.72 -12.97 8.31
N HIS A 29 23.50 -12.13 9.30
CA HIS A 29 23.00 -12.55 10.62
C HIS A 29 21.66 -13.28 10.56
N CYS A 30 20.74 -12.79 9.72
CA CYS A 30 19.37 -13.34 9.65
C CYS A 30 19.12 -14.23 8.42
N LYS A 31 20.15 -14.63 7.67
CA LYS A 31 20.03 -15.40 6.41
C LYS A 31 19.16 -16.65 6.49
N GLU A 32 19.18 -17.33 7.63
CA GLU A 32 18.36 -18.55 7.85
C GLU A 32 16.89 -18.24 8.10
N LEU A 33 16.56 -17.01 8.51
CA LEU A 33 15.20 -16.59 8.83
C LEU A 33 14.52 -15.83 7.71
N ILE A 34 15.29 -15.19 6.83
CA ILE A 34 14.72 -14.38 5.76
C ILE A 34 14.30 -15.21 4.53
N VAL A 35 13.27 -14.71 3.88
CA VAL A 35 12.80 -15.17 2.57
C VAL A 35 12.31 -13.94 1.78
N PRO A 36 12.28 -14.00 0.43
CA PRO A 36 11.56 -13.00 -0.35
C PRO A 36 10.08 -12.97 0.04
N LEU A 37 9.48 -11.79 0.11
CA LEU A 37 8.07 -11.62 0.52
C LEU A 37 7.11 -12.51 -0.30
N GLU A 38 7.37 -12.71 -1.60
CA GLU A 38 6.58 -13.59 -2.47
C GLU A 38 6.56 -15.06 -2.03
N LYS A 39 7.43 -15.49 -1.12
CA LYS A 39 7.42 -16.88 -0.58
C LYS A 39 6.42 -17.07 0.54
N ILE A 40 5.96 -15.97 1.16
CA ILE A 40 5.04 -16.01 2.31
C ILE A 40 3.72 -15.30 2.03
N ALA A 41 3.63 -14.53 0.93
CA ALA A 41 2.42 -13.81 0.54
C ALA A 41 2.29 -13.68 -0.98
N ASP A 42 1.06 -13.63 -1.48
CA ASP A 42 0.73 -13.21 -2.83
C ASP A 42 0.72 -11.68 -2.89
N VAL A 43 1.63 -11.11 -3.68
CA VAL A 43 1.84 -9.66 -3.79
C VAL A 43 1.38 -9.18 -5.15
N LYS A 44 0.34 -8.34 -5.17
CA LYS A 44 -0.31 -7.86 -6.40
C LYS A 44 -0.58 -6.36 -6.33
N TYR A 45 -0.74 -5.76 -7.51
CA TYR A 45 -1.33 -4.43 -7.59
C TYR A 45 -2.74 -4.44 -7.00
N ALA A 46 -3.12 -3.39 -6.30
CA ALA A 46 -4.51 -3.12 -5.96
C ALA A 46 -5.35 -2.92 -7.24
N ILE A 47 -6.65 -2.73 -7.10
CA ILE A 47 -7.58 -2.69 -8.23
C ILE A 47 -7.18 -1.58 -9.20
N LYS A 48 -6.92 -1.94 -10.45
CA LYS A 48 -6.68 -1.04 -11.57
C LYS A 48 -8.01 -0.77 -12.27
N THR A 49 -8.66 0.33 -11.94
CA THR A 49 -9.97 0.67 -12.51
C THR A 49 -9.88 1.06 -13.99
N GLY A 50 -8.77 1.65 -14.41
CA GLY A 50 -8.60 2.22 -15.75
C GLY A 50 -9.32 3.57 -15.96
N ALA A 51 -10.24 3.93 -15.06
CA ALA A 51 -11.00 5.18 -15.09
C ALA A 51 -11.45 5.57 -13.65
N ASN A 52 -10.49 5.94 -12.79
CA ASN A 52 -10.80 6.28 -11.39
C ASN A 52 -11.88 7.37 -11.27
N GLU A 53 -11.93 8.30 -12.22
CA GLU A 53 -12.94 9.35 -12.27
C GLU A 53 -14.36 8.86 -12.57
N PHE A 54 -14.52 7.60 -12.98
CA PHE A 54 -15.81 6.92 -13.10
C PHE A 54 -16.04 5.96 -11.93
N PHE A 55 -15.05 5.12 -11.63
CA PHE A 55 -15.21 4.04 -10.65
C PHE A 55 -15.10 4.46 -9.19
N CYS A 56 -14.39 5.55 -8.87
CA CYS A 56 -14.18 6.00 -7.50
C CYS A 56 -15.03 7.22 -7.19
N LEU A 57 -15.85 7.16 -6.13
CA LEU A 57 -16.78 8.20 -5.71
C LEU A 57 -16.51 8.60 -4.24
N PRO A 58 -16.49 9.91 -3.89
CA PRO A 58 -16.63 11.06 -4.79
C PRO A 58 -15.44 11.21 -5.74
N ASN A 59 -15.66 11.99 -6.83
CA ASN A 59 -14.63 12.26 -7.82
C ASN A 59 -14.55 13.77 -8.17
N ARG A 60 -13.83 14.11 -9.25
CA ARG A 60 -13.71 15.51 -9.67
C ARG A 60 -15.02 16.14 -10.17
N PHE A 61 -15.98 15.34 -10.62
CA PHE A 61 -17.26 15.79 -11.18
C PHE A 61 -18.38 15.80 -10.15
N PHE A 62 -18.38 14.83 -9.24
CA PHE A 62 -19.45 14.60 -8.28
C PHE A 62 -18.98 14.65 -6.84
N SER A 63 -19.74 15.35 -6.00
CA SER A 63 -19.77 15.11 -4.56
C SER A 63 -20.81 14.06 -4.26
N THR A 64 -20.76 13.46 -3.05
CA THR A 64 -21.62 12.37 -2.67
C THR A 64 -22.26 12.61 -1.31
N ARG A 65 -23.49 12.13 -1.11
CA ARG A 65 -24.13 11.97 0.20
C ARG A 65 -24.88 10.65 0.25
N GLU A 66 -24.99 10.08 1.41
CA GLU A 66 -25.79 8.88 1.64
C GLU A 66 -27.24 9.27 1.92
N GLU A 67 -28.19 8.58 1.31
CA GLU A 67 -29.61 8.81 1.46
C GLU A 67 -30.36 7.47 1.36
N GLY A 68 -30.81 6.93 2.48
CA GLY A 68 -31.44 5.60 2.53
C GLY A 68 -30.53 4.52 1.93
N GLU A 69 -31.06 3.79 0.97
CA GLU A 69 -30.33 2.72 0.26
C GLU A 69 -29.46 3.22 -0.92
N TYR A 70 -29.36 4.54 -1.08
CA TYR A 70 -28.64 5.14 -2.19
C TYR A 70 -27.41 5.96 -1.77
N LEU A 71 -26.44 6.01 -2.65
CA LEU A 71 -25.44 7.08 -2.72
C LEU A 71 -25.91 8.07 -3.79
N VAL A 72 -26.21 9.30 -3.39
CA VAL A 72 -26.65 10.37 -4.28
C VAL A 72 -25.41 11.12 -4.78
N LEU A 73 -25.30 11.27 -6.09
CA LEU A 73 -24.23 12.01 -6.75
C LEU A 73 -24.76 13.40 -7.14
N THR A 74 -24.19 14.41 -6.50
CA THR A 74 -24.48 15.83 -6.81
C THR A 74 -23.41 16.37 -7.74
N ASP A 75 -23.81 16.88 -8.89
CA ASP A 75 -22.94 17.50 -9.88
C ASP A 75 -22.29 18.76 -9.28
N LYS A 76 -20.96 18.83 -9.29
CA LYS A 76 -20.21 19.93 -8.69
C LYS A 76 -20.35 21.26 -9.43
N GLY A 77 -20.63 21.22 -10.72
CA GLY A 77 -20.85 22.41 -11.55
C GLY A 77 -22.24 22.99 -11.33
N THR A 78 -23.27 22.18 -11.45
CA THR A 78 -24.68 22.64 -11.37
C THR A 78 -25.23 22.66 -9.94
N LYS A 79 -24.57 21.97 -8.99
CA LYS A 79 -25.03 21.77 -7.59
C LYS A 79 -26.38 21.04 -7.49
N LYS A 80 -26.76 20.30 -8.53
CA LYS A 80 -27.99 19.50 -8.55
C LYS A 80 -27.69 18.02 -8.41
N ASP A 81 -28.57 17.28 -7.77
CA ASP A 81 -28.53 15.83 -7.72
C ASP A 81 -28.78 15.28 -9.13
N ARG A 82 -27.96 14.33 -9.52
CA ARG A 82 -27.95 13.83 -10.88
C ARG A 82 -28.13 12.33 -10.98
N PHE A 83 -27.48 11.56 -10.08
CA PHE A 83 -27.53 10.10 -10.11
C PHE A 83 -27.76 9.55 -8.71
N TRP A 84 -28.46 8.43 -8.66
CA TRP A 84 -28.68 7.62 -7.45
C TRP A 84 -28.11 6.24 -7.73
N ILE A 85 -27.18 5.79 -6.90
CA ILE A 85 -26.53 4.49 -7.03
C ILE A 85 -26.91 3.67 -5.80
N GLU A 86 -27.46 2.49 -6.01
CA GLU A 86 -27.80 1.55 -4.95
C GLU A 86 -26.53 1.16 -4.20
N LYS A 87 -26.58 1.15 -2.86
CA LYS A 87 -25.42 0.83 -1.98
C LYS A 87 -24.86 -0.57 -2.22
N GLU A 88 -25.67 -1.51 -2.70
CA GLU A 88 -25.23 -2.86 -3.05
C GLU A 88 -24.16 -2.90 -4.16
N TYR A 89 -24.12 -1.88 -5.02
CA TYR A 89 -23.12 -1.73 -6.09
C TYR A 89 -21.87 -0.94 -5.66
N LEU A 90 -21.75 -0.66 -4.38
CA LEU A 90 -20.69 0.18 -3.84
C LEU A 90 -19.91 -0.56 -2.76
N SER A 91 -18.61 -0.49 -2.86
CA SER A 91 -17.72 -1.01 -1.82
C SER A 91 -16.83 0.10 -1.27
N PRO A 92 -16.59 0.16 0.03
CA PRO A 92 -15.69 1.16 0.60
C PRO A 92 -14.27 0.95 0.07
N VAL A 93 -13.58 2.07 -0.25
CA VAL A 93 -12.26 2.05 -0.90
C VAL A 93 -11.28 3.01 -0.23
N ILE A 94 -10.01 2.63 -0.26
CA ILE A 94 -8.85 3.48 0.03
C ILE A 94 -8.16 3.76 -1.29
N ASN A 95 -8.06 5.03 -1.67
CA ASN A 95 -7.41 5.49 -2.89
C ASN A 95 -6.37 6.60 -2.64
N LYS A 96 -6.13 6.96 -1.37
CA LYS A 96 -5.16 7.96 -0.94
C LYS A 96 -4.36 7.42 0.25
N ILE A 97 -3.09 7.82 0.34
CA ILE A 97 -2.19 7.41 1.43
C ILE A 97 -2.08 8.52 2.50
N LYS A 98 -1.98 9.77 2.05
CA LYS A 98 -1.67 10.92 2.92
C LYS A 98 -2.64 11.13 4.10
N PRO A 99 -3.97 10.95 3.97
CA PRO A 99 -4.90 11.17 5.08
C PRO A 99 -4.71 10.21 6.25
N HIS A 100 -4.23 8.98 5.98
CA HIS A 100 -4.16 7.95 7.01
C HIS A 100 -2.98 8.19 7.96
N LYS A 101 -3.31 8.41 9.22
CA LYS A 101 -2.35 8.69 10.29
C LYS A 101 -2.08 7.51 11.21
N SER A 102 -2.70 6.37 10.95
CA SER A 102 -2.52 5.13 11.71
C SER A 102 -2.37 3.95 10.76
N ILE A 103 -1.62 2.95 11.17
CA ILE A 103 -1.42 1.72 10.39
C ILE A 103 -2.68 0.84 10.32
N ALA A 104 -3.66 1.03 11.20
CA ALA A 104 -4.86 0.21 11.27
C ALA A 104 -6.17 0.98 11.35
N LYS A 105 -6.16 2.25 11.78
CA LYS A 105 -7.37 3.09 11.83
C LYS A 105 -7.61 3.73 10.47
N LEU A 106 -7.82 2.86 9.48
CA LEU A 106 -8.12 3.31 8.12
C LEU A 106 -9.57 3.81 8.05
N GLU A 107 -9.78 4.86 7.28
CA GLU A 107 -11.09 5.37 6.93
C GLU A 107 -11.27 5.29 5.42
N LYS A 108 -12.49 5.00 4.96
CA LYS A 108 -12.76 4.99 3.53
C LYS A 108 -12.56 6.40 2.94
N ASP A 109 -11.86 6.49 1.83
CA ASP A 109 -11.75 7.73 1.07
C ASP A 109 -13.00 7.98 0.21
N GLY A 110 -13.82 6.94 0.04
CA GLY A 110 -15.01 6.94 -0.77
C GLY A 110 -15.52 5.55 -1.05
N TYR A 111 -16.15 5.39 -2.20
CA TYR A 111 -16.72 4.16 -2.69
C TYR A 111 -16.14 3.77 -4.03
N LEU A 112 -15.93 2.49 -4.23
CA LEU A 112 -15.61 1.86 -5.50
C LEU A 112 -16.88 1.27 -6.09
N LEU A 113 -17.14 1.54 -7.36
CA LEU A 113 -18.23 0.92 -8.11
C LEU A 113 -17.88 -0.55 -8.37
N THR A 114 -18.75 -1.48 -7.94
CA THR A 114 -18.51 -2.93 -8.00
C THR A 114 -19.67 -3.68 -8.66
N VAL A 115 -20.21 -3.14 -9.76
CA VAL A 115 -21.29 -3.73 -10.55
C VAL A 115 -20.76 -4.91 -11.36
N ARG A 116 -21.50 -6.01 -11.38
CA ARG A 116 -21.14 -7.23 -12.13
C ARG A 116 -22.22 -7.64 -13.14
N GLU A 117 -23.47 -7.32 -12.86
CA GLU A 117 -24.61 -7.67 -13.66
C GLU A 117 -24.57 -6.96 -15.03
N SER A 118 -25.13 -7.61 -16.02
CA SER A 118 -25.30 -7.01 -17.34
C SER A 118 -26.26 -5.82 -17.29
N LYS A 119 -26.07 -4.83 -18.16
CA LYS A 119 -26.98 -3.67 -18.24
C LYS A 119 -28.43 -4.08 -18.55
N SER A 120 -28.64 -5.16 -19.31
CA SER A 120 -29.96 -5.71 -19.56
C SER A 120 -30.63 -6.21 -18.28
N GLN A 121 -29.90 -6.94 -17.43
CA GLN A 121 -30.43 -7.40 -16.15
C GLN A 121 -30.76 -6.22 -15.23
N LEU A 122 -29.85 -5.26 -15.09
CA LEU A 122 -30.06 -4.06 -14.28
C LEU A 122 -31.31 -3.27 -14.71
N ARG A 123 -31.61 -3.21 -16.03
CA ARG A 123 -32.83 -2.58 -16.57
C ARG A 123 -34.09 -3.36 -16.21
N ILE A 124 -34.06 -4.70 -16.31
CA ILE A 124 -35.16 -5.58 -15.88
C ILE A 124 -35.48 -5.34 -14.42
N ASP A 125 -34.46 -5.26 -13.58
CA ASP A 125 -34.57 -5.05 -12.12
C ASP A 125 -34.81 -3.57 -11.75
N LYS A 126 -34.95 -2.69 -12.75
CA LYS A 126 -35.20 -1.24 -12.62
C LYS A 126 -34.17 -0.52 -11.72
N LYS A 127 -32.91 -0.91 -11.80
CA LYS A 127 -31.82 -0.32 -11.01
C LYS A 127 -31.43 1.06 -11.53
N LYS A 128 -31.31 2.03 -10.61
CA LYS A 128 -30.97 3.43 -10.96
C LYS A 128 -29.55 3.61 -11.44
N ILE A 129 -28.64 2.71 -11.03
CA ILE A 129 -27.25 2.69 -11.48
C ILE A 129 -27.10 2.68 -13.01
N VAL A 130 -28.11 2.21 -13.75
CA VAL A 130 -28.12 2.17 -15.22
C VAL A 130 -27.86 3.56 -15.81
N GLU A 131 -28.47 4.61 -15.24
CA GLU A 131 -28.30 5.99 -15.70
C GLU A 131 -26.84 6.45 -15.55
N TYR A 132 -26.17 6.04 -14.49
CA TYR A 132 -24.76 6.37 -14.29
C TYR A 132 -23.84 5.58 -15.23
N ILE A 133 -24.17 4.34 -15.55
CA ILE A 133 -23.44 3.54 -16.55
C ILE A 133 -23.58 4.19 -17.93
N GLU A 134 -24.80 4.60 -18.33
CA GLU A 134 -25.06 5.29 -19.59
C GLU A 134 -24.36 6.65 -19.68
N TYR A 135 -24.30 7.39 -18.58
CA TYR A 135 -23.44 8.58 -18.49
C TYR A 135 -21.97 8.23 -18.76
N GLY A 136 -21.46 7.13 -18.22
CA GLY A 136 -20.10 6.66 -18.47
C GLY A 136 -19.82 6.31 -19.93
N GLU A 137 -20.84 5.83 -20.65
CA GLU A 137 -20.77 5.50 -22.09
C GLU A 137 -20.80 6.73 -23.01
N THR A 138 -21.35 7.84 -22.52
CA THR A 138 -21.52 9.07 -23.31
C THR A 138 -20.64 10.23 -22.83
N LYS A 139 -19.88 10.04 -21.76
CA LYS A 139 -19.02 11.11 -21.20
C LYS A 139 -17.76 11.28 -22.03
N GLU A 140 -17.76 12.25 -22.93
CA GLU A 140 -16.56 12.65 -23.66
C GLU A 140 -15.44 13.12 -22.73
N HIS A 141 -14.22 12.68 -23.02
CA HIS A 141 -13.04 13.06 -22.26
C HIS A 141 -11.75 12.77 -23.02
N THR A 142 -10.66 13.43 -22.62
CA THR A 142 -9.32 13.17 -23.13
C THR A 142 -8.49 12.43 -22.09
N TRP A 143 -7.84 11.35 -22.50
CA TRP A 143 -6.92 10.60 -21.68
C TRP A 143 -5.67 10.22 -22.50
N ARG A 144 -4.48 10.52 -21.96
CA ARG A 144 -3.18 10.32 -22.66
C ARG A 144 -3.17 10.86 -24.09
N ASN A 145 -3.66 12.09 -24.27
CA ASN A 145 -3.78 12.79 -25.56
C ASN A 145 -4.73 12.14 -26.59
N THR A 146 -5.51 11.15 -26.20
CA THR A 146 -6.55 10.53 -27.04
C THR A 146 -7.92 10.95 -26.55
N HIS A 147 -8.78 11.37 -27.48
CA HIS A 147 -10.17 11.70 -27.21
C HIS A 147 -11.04 10.43 -27.25
N TYR A 148 -11.94 10.27 -26.29
CA TYR A 148 -12.87 9.16 -26.14
C TYR A 148 -14.29 9.69 -25.97
N LYS A 149 -15.26 9.03 -26.61
CA LYS A 149 -16.69 9.37 -26.46
C LYS A 149 -17.27 8.87 -25.14
N GLY A 150 -16.68 7.82 -24.55
CA GLY A 150 -17.06 7.27 -23.26
C GLY A 150 -15.94 6.48 -22.62
N TYR A 151 -16.08 6.17 -21.32
CA TYR A 151 -15.07 5.39 -20.58
C TYR A 151 -14.92 3.95 -21.10
N HIS A 152 -15.99 3.40 -21.69
CA HIS A 152 -16.00 2.06 -22.29
C HIS A 152 -15.02 1.92 -23.47
N GLU A 153 -14.66 3.00 -24.13
CA GLU A 153 -13.71 3.00 -25.24
C GLU A 153 -12.24 2.98 -24.80
N ARG A 154 -11.95 3.29 -23.51
CA ARG A 154 -10.57 3.21 -23.03
C ARG A 154 -10.06 1.77 -23.08
N PRO A 155 -8.84 1.51 -23.61
CA PRO A 155 -8.31 0.14 -23.71
C PRO A 155 -8.37 -0.64 -22.41
N THR A 156 -8.16 0.04 -21.29
CA THR A 156 -8.22 -0.55 -19.93
C THR A 156 -9.62 -0.92 -19.46
N CYS A 157 -10.68 -0.35 -20.07
CA CYS A 157 -12.08 -0.67 -19.79
C CYS A 157 -12.67 -1.57 -20.86
N ALA A 158 -12.35 -1.31 -22.13
CA ALA A 158 -12.87 -2.05 -23.29
C ALA A 158 -12.56 -3.56 -23.26
N SER A 159 -11.49 -3.96 -22.57
CA SER A 159 -11.11 -5.38 -22.41
C SER A 159 -12.03 -6.16 -21.46
N ARG A 160 -12.96 -5.50 -20.77
CA ARG A 160 -13.89 -6.12 -19.80
C ARG A 160 -15.26 -6.36 -20.40
N ASN A 161 -15.95 -7.36 -19.89
CA ASN A 161 -17.33 -7.64 -20.27
C ASN A 161 -18.18 -7.97 -19.03
N PRO A 162 -19.09 -7.07 -18.61
CA PRO A 162 -19.30 -5.71 -19.14
C PRO A 162 -18.12 -4.77 -18.79
N TRP A 163 -17.97 -3.69 -19.57
CA TRP A 163 -16.84 -2.76 -19.49
C TRP A 163 -16.67 -2.11 -18.10
N TYR A 164 -17.77 -1.96 -17.37
CA TYR A 164 -17.83 -1.37 -16.03
C TYR A 164 -17.63 -2.41 -14.91
N SER A 165 -17.44 -3.67 -15.23
CA SER A 165 -17.15 -4.71 -14.22
C SER A 165 -15.69 -4.71 -13.89
N LEU A 166 -15.38 -4.68 -12.59
CA LEU A 166 -14.03 -4.83 -12.05
C LEU A 166 -13.76 -6.29 -11.69
N ASP A 167 -12.48 -6.65 -11.61
CA ASP A 167 -12.08 -7.99 -11.20
C ASP A 167 -12.66 -8.36 -9.84
N ASP A 168 -13.27 -9.54 -9.78
CA ASP A 168 -13.70 -10.13 -8.51
C ASP A 168 -12.51 -10.76 -7.80
N ARG A 169 -12.09 -10.15 -6.72
CA ARG A 169 -11.03 -10.68 -5.91
C ARG A 169 -11.23 -10.37 -4.42
N PRO A 170 -10.75 -11.23 -3.53
CA PRO A 170 -10.83 -10.97 -2.10
C PRO A 170 -10.05 -9.70 -1.76
N LYS A 171 -10.51 -8.98 -0.76
CA LYS A 171 -9.82 -7.83 -0.18
C LYS A 171 -8.55 -8.31 0.52
N SER A 172 -7.54 -7.44 0.59
CA SER A 172 -6.27 -7.79 1.22
C SER A 172 -6.23 -7.27 2.67
N ALA A 173 -5.75 -8.10 3.58
CA ALA A 173 -5.52 -7.71 4.97
C ALA A 173 -4.34 -6.74 5.13
N ILE A 174 -3.41 -6.71 4.18
CA ILE A 174 -2.22 -5.86 4.24
C ILE A 174 -2.13 -5.05 2.95
N LEU A 175 -1.95 -3.73 3.10
CA LEU A 175 -1.83 -2.80 1.99
C LEU A 175 -0.52 -2.02 2.12
N SER A 176 0.32 -2.09 1.10
CA SER A 176 1.61 -1.40 1.04
C SER A 176 1.53 -0.20 0.08
N PRO A 177 1.95 1.00 0.47
CA PRO A 177 2.15 2.07 -0.49
C PRO A 177 3.15 1.67 -1.58
N SER A 178 2.89 2.07 -2.83
CA SER A 178 3.87 1.94 -3.91
C SER A 178 4.93 3.05 -3.86
N ILE A 179 4.65 4.14 -3.13
CA ILE A 179 5.53 5.30 -2.99
C ILE A 179 5.62 5.68 -1.52
N PHE A 180 6.85 5.68 -1.01
CA PHE A 180 7.19 6.06 0.37
C PHE A 180 7.90 7.40 0.39
N TRP A 181 7.37 8.32 1.19
CA TRP A 181 8.06 9.57 1.51
C TRP A 181 8.86 9.41 2.81
N GLY A 182 8.81 10.31 3.78
CA GLY A 182 9.52 10.18 5.06
C GLY A 182 8.96 9.11 6.01
N ARG A 183 7.70 8.66 5.79
CA ARG A 183 7.04 7.64 6.60
C ARG A 183 7.30 6.25 6.05
N HIS A 184 7.57 5.30 6.94
CA HIS A 184 7.50 3.87 6.63
C HIS A 184 6.21 3.31 7.21
N VAL A 185 5.27 2.97 6.37
CA VAL A 185 3.94 2.49 6.77
C VAL A 185 3.45 1.40 5.84
N VAL A 186 3.02 0.28 6.40
CA VAL A 186 2.27 -0.78 5.74
C VAL A 186 0.96 -0.95 6.50
N PHE A 187 -0.16 -0.74 5.81
CA PHE A 187 -1.46 -0.69 6.47
C PHE A 187 -2.00 -2.08 6.80
N HIS A 188 -2.52 -2.24 7.99
CA HIS A 188 -3.31 -3.40 8.40
C HIS A 188 -4.80 -3.09 8.16
N ASN A 189 -5.38 -3.67 7.12
CA ASN A 189 -6.72 -3.38 6.60
C ASN A 189 -7.81 -4.16 7.33
N LYS A 190 -8.01 -3.88 8.60
CA LYS A 190 -8.99 -4.56 9.47
C LYS A 190 -10.46 -4.38 9.06
N LYS A 191 -10.74 -3.36 8.24
CA LYS A 191 -12.10 -3.03 7.80
C LYS A 191 -12.45 -3.57 6.43
N ASP A 192 -11.60 -4.40 5.86
CA ASP A 192 -11.81 -5.00 4.54
C ASP A 192 -12.17 -3.98 3.45
N PHE A 193 -11.42 -2.89 3.37
CA PHE A 193 -11.57 -1.94 2.29
C PHE A 193 -10.89 -2.46 1.02
N TYR A 194 -11.47 -2.17 -0.13
CA TYR A 194 -10.71 -2.26 -1.39
C TYR A 194 -9.64 -1.18 -1.44
N ALA A 195 -8.60 -1.44 -2.21
CA ALA A 195 -7.55 -0.47 -2.50
C ALA A 195 -7.42 -0.24 -4.01
N THR A 196 -6.94 0.93 -4.40
CA THR A 196 -6.66 1.27 -5.80
C THR A 196 -5.26 1.85 -5.96
N ASP A 197 -4.87 2.10 -7.15
CA ASP A 197 -3.65 2.63 -7.78
C ASP A 197 -2.41 2.97 -6.93
N CYS A 198 -2.57 3.61 -5.77
CA CYS A 198 -1.44 4.06 -4.95
C CYS A 198 -0.99 3.01 -3.91
N LEU A 199 -1.68 1.88 -3.86
CA LEU A 199 -1.43 0.79 -2.93
C LEU A 199 -1.18 -0.51 -3.68
N ASP A 200 -0.43 -1.40 -3.07
CA ASP A 200 -0.24 -2.78 -3.47
C ASP A 200 -0.82 -3.70 -2.39
N GLU A 201 -1.36 -4.83 -2.81
CA GLU A 201 -2.00 -5.81 -1.94
C GLU A 201 -1.02 -6.90 -1.57
N ILE A 202 -0.90 -7.21 -0.28
CA ILE A 202 -0.10 -8.30 0.26
C ILE A 202 -1.05 -9.25 0.96
N ARG A 203 -1.22 -10.46 0.41
CA ARG A 203 -2.11 -11.50 0.92
C ARG A 203 -1.29 -12.67 1.43
N PRO A 204 -1.16 -12.84 2.73
CA PRO A 204 -0.46 -13.98 3.31
C PRO A 204 -1.01 -15.31 2.79
N TYR A 205 -0.16 -16.27 2.42
CA TYR A 205 -0.60 -17.60 2.02
C TYR A 205 -1.21 -18.38 3.19
N GLN A 206 -0.78 -18.06 4.42
CA GLN A 206 -1.36 -18.60 5.63
C GLN A 206 -1.95 -17.46 6.46
N GLU A 207 -3.28 -17.42 6.56
CA GLU A 207 -4.02 -16.35 7.23
C GLU A 207 -3.60 -16.15 8.69
N LYS A 208 -3.25 -17.24 9.39
CA LYS A 208 -2.77 -17.20 10.77
C LYS A 208 -1.55 -16.28 10.98
N TYR A 209 -0.77 -16.00 9.92
CA TYR A 209 0.39 -15.11 10.00
C TYR A 209 0.12 -13.69 9.54
N SER A 210 -1.13 -13.35 9.20
CA SER A 210 -1.47 -12.04 8.63
C SER A 210 -1.01 -10.89 9.53
N ILE A 211 -1.32 -10.97 10.83
CA ILE A 211 -0.94 -9.94 11.80
C ILE A 211 0.58 -9.90 12.01
N ALA A 212 1.22 -11.08 12.09
CA ALA A 212 2.68 -11.15 12.25
C ALA A 212 3.42 -10.58 11.04
N ILE A 213 2.96 -10.86 9.81
CA ILE A 213 3.53 -10.29 8.57
C ILE A 213 3.33 -8.76 8.57
N ALA A 214 2.15 -8.27 8.94
CA ALA A 214 1.92 -6.82 9.06
C ALA A 214 2.85 -6.17 10.07
N ALA A 215 3.11 -6.83 11.21
CA ALA A 215 4.08 -6.38 12.22
C ALA A 215 5.50 -6.32 11.64
N LEU A 216 5.96 -7.42 11.06
CA LEU A 216 7.29 -7.51 10.46
C LEU A 216 7.51 -6.44 9.39
N LEU A 217 6.53 -6.24 8.49
CA LEU A 217 6.61 -5.24 7.43
C LEU A 217 6.59 -3.79 7.94
N ASN A 218 6.09 -3.54 9.16
CA ASN A 218 6.14 -2.22 9.79
C ASN A 218 7.39 -2.00 10.65
N SER A 219 8.24 -2.99 10.88
CA SER A 219 9.46 -2.85 11.69
C SER A 219 10.53 -1.99 11.01
N THR A 220 11.47 -1.47 11.80
CA THR A 220 12.66 -0.77 11.27
C THR A 220 13.54 -1.71 10.45
N PHE A 221 13.53 -3.02 10.75
CA PHE A 221 14.13 -4.04 9.89
C PHE A 221 13.61 -3.96 8.44
N SER A 222 12.31 -4.02 8.26
CA SER A 222 11.71 -3.91 6.91
C SER A 222 11.93 -2.54 6.29
N ALA A 223 11.84 -1.45 7.08
CA ALA A 223 12.10 -0.10 6.59
C ALA A 223 13.47 0.02 5.91
N LEU A 224 14.51 -0.57 6.52
CA LEU A 224 15.85 -0.59 5.95
C LEU A 224 15.90 -1.30 4.59
N PHE A 225 15.24 -2.46 4.46
CA PHE A 225 15.20 -3.17 3.18
C PHE A 225 14.35 -2.47 2.13
N TYR A 226 13.25 -1.83 2.52
CA TYR A 226 12.43 -1.01 1.61
C TYR A 226 13.25 0.15 1.04
N GLU A 227 14.09 0.81 1.86
CA GLU A 227 14.91 1.94 1.42
C GLU A 227 15.85 1.58 0.28
N PHE A 228 16.46 0.39 0.31
CA PHE A 228 17.39 -0.08 -0.73
C PHE A 228 16.76 -0.92 -1.85
N SER A 229 15.49 -1.27 -1.75
CA SER A 229 14.79 -2.06 -2.79
C SER A 229 14.15 -1.19 -3.85
N GLY A 230 13.71 0.02 -3.50
CA GLY A 230 13.07 0.95 -4.40
C GLY A 230 14.03 1.79 -5.25
N ARG A 231 13.49 2.84 -5.82
CA ARG A 231 14.23 3.89 -6.53
C ARG A 231 13.75 5.25 -6.09
N TYR A 232 14.67 6.18 -6.01
CA TYR A 232 14.33 7.56 -5.70
C TYR A 232 13.69 8.24 -6.90
N ILE A 233 12.56 8.89 -6.66
CA ILE A 233 11.85 9.71 -7.65
C ILE A 233 11.66 11.12 -7.10
N GLU A 234 11.82 12.11 -7.97
CA GLU A 234 11.46 13.48 -7.65
C GLU A 234 9.98 13.71 -7.94
N ASN A 235 9.24 14.20 -6.95
CA ASN A 235 7.84 14.57 -7.07
C ASN A 235 7.68 15.96 -7.68
N ARG A 236 6.44 16.33 -8.06
CA ARG A 236 6.14 17.67 -8.62
C ARG A 236 6.44 18.82 -7.66
N ASP A 237 6.34 18.58 -6.36
CA ASP A 237 6.72 19.51 -5.30
C ASP A 237 8.21 19.43 -4.96
N LYS A 238 8.99 18.79 -5.81
CA LYS A 238 10.43 18.53 -5.70
C LYS A 238 10.86 17.67 -4.51
N THR A 239 9.94 17.12 -3.72
CA THR A 239 10.29 16.15 -2.67
C THR A 239 10.80 14.85 -3.26
N ILE A 240 11.70 14.16 -2.56
CA ILE A 240 12.22 12.86 -2.97
C ILE A 240 11.43 11.77 -2.26
N SER A 241 10.83 10.88 -3.05
CA SER A 241 10.17 9.67 -2.57
C SER A 241 10.93 8.43 -3.01
N ASN A 242 10.71 7.33 -2.30
CA ASN A 242 11.16 6.01 -2.72
C ASN A 242 9.99 5.27 -3.36
N GLU A 243 10.08 4.99 -4.65
CA GLU A 243 9.10 4.21 -5.39
C GLU A 243 9.53 2.74 -5.44
N ILE A 244 8.64 1.84 -5.01
CA ILE A 244 8.85 0.40 -5.06
C ILE A 244 7.86 -0.20 -6.03
N LYS A 245 8.35 -0.83 -7.09
CA LYS A 245 7.49 -1.54 -8.04
C LYS A 245 7.13 -2.93 -7.52
N ILE A 246 6.03 -3.47 -7.97
CA ILE A 246 5.50 -4.76 -7.51
C ILE A 246 6.54 -5.91 -7.59
N TYR A 247 7.37 -5.95 -8.64
CA TYR A 247 8.40 -6.97 -8.80
C TYR A 247 9.57 -6.79 -7.81
N GLU A 248 9.78 -5.57 -7.31
CA GLU A 248 10.74 -5.23 -6.26
C GLU A 248 10.15 -5.59 -4.90
N LEU A 249 8.90 -5.22 -4.65
CA LEU A 249 8.17 -5.53 -3.43
C LEU A 249 8.12 -7.05 -3.18
N ARG A 250 7.88 -7.86 -4.21
CA ARG A 250 7.92 -9.33 -4.15
C ARG A 250 9.25 -9.88 -3.63
N LYS A 251 10.35 -9.22 -3.95
CA LYS A 251 11.71 -9.66 -3.63
C LYS A 251 12.26 -9.05 -2.32
N ILE A 252 11.51 -8.19 -1.65
CA ILE A 252 11.97 -7.61 -0.38
C ILE A 252 12.23 -8.74 0.62
N PRO A 253 13.40 -8.74 1.27
CA PRO A 253 13.68 -9.68 2.35
C PRO A 253 12.70 -9.46 3.51
N CYS A 254 12.02 -10.53 3.91
CA CYS A 254 11.11 -10.54 5.04
C CYS A 254 11.45 -11.72 5.95
N LEU A 255 11.32 -11.53 7.25
CA LEU A 255 11.45 -12.63 8.21
C LEU A 255 10.26 -13.59 8.03
N ASP A 256 10.55 -14.89 7.93
CA ASP A 256 9.55 -15.94 7.70
C ASP A 256 8.83 -16.29 9.02
N PRO A 257 7.53 -15.95 9.18
CA PRO A 257 6.81 -16.22 10.41
C PRO A 257 6.71 -17.72 10.72
N ALA A 258 6.73 -18.60 9.74
CA ALA A 258 6.73 -20.04 9.97
C ALA A 258 8.06 -20.52 10.59
N LYS A 259 9.19 -19.94 10.20
CA LYS A 259 10.49 -20.21 10.82
C LYS A 259 10.56 -19.61 12.21
N ILE A 260 9.98 -18.43 12.45
CA ILE A 260 9.88 -17.81 13.77
C ILE A 260 9.02 -18.68 14.69
N GLU A 261 7.86 -19.15 14.25
CA GLU A 261 6.97 -20.02 15.04
C GLU A 261 7.67 -21.32 15.44
N LYS A 262 8.50 -21.91 14.54
CA LYS A 262 9.31 -23.09 14.84
C LYS A 262 10.34 -22.86 15.94
N LYS A 263 10.90 -21.65 16.06
CA LYS A 263 11.80 -21.30 17.19
C LYS A 263 11.00 -21.18 18.48
N SER A 264 9.91 -20.46 18.47
CA SER A 264 8.99 -20.33 19.61
C SER A 264 7.65 -19.73 19.15
N PRO A 265 6.51 -20.39 19.37
CA PRO A 265 5.17 -19.83 19.09
C PRO A 265 4.91 -18.51 19.82
N ARG A 266 5.53 -18.30 20.98
CA ARG A 266 5.43 -17.05 21.77
C ARG A 266 5.90 -15.83 20.98
N LEU A 267 6.86 -15.97 20.07
CA LEU A 267 7.39 -14.88 19.25
C LEU A 267 6.35 -14.32 18.29
N ILE A 268 5.44 -15.16 17.77
CA ILE A 268 4.32 -14.73 16.93
C ILE A 268 3.37 -13.86 17.75
N SER A 269 2.96 -14.31 18.96
CA SER A 269 2.10 -13.53 19.84
C SER A 269 2.73 -12.21 20.29
N LEU A 270 4.06 -12.19 20.42
CA LEU A 270 4.81 -10.97 20.73
C LEU A 270 4.72 -9.95 19.58
N LEU A 271 4.92 -10.38 18.34
CA LEU A 271 4.75 -9.53 17.15
C LEU A 271 3.33 -8.95 17.05
N GLU A 272 2.31 -9.76 17.28
CA GLU A 272 0.91 -9.33 17.27
C GLU A 272 0.64 -8.27 18.35
N THR A 273 1.21 -8.44 19.53
CA THR A 273 1.08 -7.50 20.64
C THR A 273 1.83 -6.19 20.34
N ALA A 274 3.01 -6.28 19.75
CA ALA A 274 3.81 -5.12 19.35
C ALA A 274 3.09 -4.31 18.25
N LEU A 275 2.48 -4.97 17.26
CA LEU A 275 1.69 -4.29 16.24
C LEU A 275 0.51 -3.52 16.85
N LYS A 276 -0.21 -4.08 17.83
CA LYS A 276 -1.29 -3.37 18.53
C LYS A 276 -0.81 -2.08 19.21
N SER A 277 0.42 -2.06 19.72
CA SER A 277 1.02 -0.85 20.28
C SER A 277 1.30 0.21 19.21
N MET A 278 1.74 -0.20 18.00
CA MET A 278 1.91 0.67 16.85
C MET A 278 0.57 1.24 16.32
N GLU A 279 -0.48 0.42 16.31
CA GLU A 279 -1.81 0.83 15.81
C GLU A 279 -2.45 1.97 16.60
N SER A 280 -2.07 2.13 17.86
CA SER A 280 -2.56 3.21 18.73
C SER A 280 -1.85 4.54 18.51
N GLN A 281 -0.77 4.57 17.75
CA GLN A 281 0.07 5.75 17.53
C GLN A 281 -0.20 6.40 16.18
N GLU A 282 0.11 7.70 16.10
CA GLU A 282 0.14 8.42 14.84
C GLU A 282 1.42 8.06 14.09
N VAL A 283 1.29 7.75 12.80
CA VAL A 283 2.42 7.48 11.90
C VAL A 283 3.12 8.79 11.56
N LYS A 284 4.39 8.90 11.94
CA LYS A 284 5.28 10.02 11.70
C LYS A 284 6.38 9.65 10.69
N PRO A 285 7.19 10.61 10.24
CA PRO A 285 8.45 10.26 9.57
C PRO A 285 9.27 9.29 10.41
N LEU A 286 9.92 8.30 9.79
CA LEU A 286 10.58 7.21 10.51
C LEU A 286 11.60 7.72 11.55
N PHE A 287 12.37 8.75 11.21
CA PHE A 287 13.37 9.35 12.10
C PHE A 287 12.78 10.06 13.34
N GLU A 288 11.47 10.35 13.34
CA GLU A 288 10.74 10.86 14.50
C GLU A 288 10.03 9.71 15.25
N GLU A 289 9.76 8.61 14.56
CA GLU A 289 8.99 7.49 15.09
C GLU A 289 9.86 6.51 15.89
N ILE A 290 11.14 6.38 15.56
CA ILE A 290 12.09 5.43 16.18
C ILE A 290 12.12 5.52 17.72
N GLY A 291 11.96 6.72 18.29
CA GLY A 291 11.90 6.92 19.74
C GLY A 291 10.52 6.68 20.38
N THR A 292 9.48 6.32 19.61
CA THR A 292 8.14 6.13 20.17
C THR A 292 7.96 4.74 20.78
N ILE A 293 7.12 4.65 21.81
CA ILE A 293 6.89 3.40 22.57
C ILE A 293 6.48 2.23 21.67
N GLY A 294 5.57 2.46 20.71
CA GLY A 294 5.10 1.39 19.84
C GLY A 294 6.19 0.90 18.89
N ARG A 295 6.97 1.83 18.29
CA ARG A 295 8.09 1.50 17.43
C ARG A 295 9.15 0.71 18.21
N GLN A 296 9.55 1.19 19.38
CA GLN A 296 10.51 0.50 20.23
C GLN A 296 10.08 -0.92 20.59
N LYS A 297 8.82 -1.12 21.00
CA LYS A 297 8.29 -2.47 21.28
C LYS A 297 8.36 -3.39 20.06
N LEU A 298 8.04 -2.88 18.88
CA LEU A 298 8.09 -3.67 17.65
C LEU A 298 9.54 -4.02 17.28
N ASP A 299 10.44 -3.06 17.38
CA ASP A 299 11.85 -3.26 17.05
C ASP A 299 12.55 -4.13 18.10
N GLU A 300 12.22 -4.04 19.39
CA GLU A 300 12.68 -4.98 20.43
C GLU A 300 12.22 -6.41 20.11
N ALA A 301 10.95 -6.61 19.75
CA ALA A 301 10.45 -7.93 19.37
C ALA A 301 11.20 -8.50 18.15
N VAL A 302 11.49 -7.68 17.14
CA VAL A 302 12.19 -8.13 15.94
C VAL A 302 13.67 -8.32 16.18
N PHE A 303 14.38 -7.32 16.67
CA PHE A 303 15.84 -7.35 16.78
C PHE A 303 16.33 -8.14 17.98
N CYS A 304 15.72 -7.95 19.15
CA CYS A 304 16.20 -8.60 20.37
C CYS A 304 15.61 -10.01 20.55
N ASP A 305 14.28 -10.15 20.47
CA ASP A 305 13.64 -11.43 20.79
C ASP A 305 13.75 -12.45 19.63
N ILE A 306 13.58 -12.01 18.38
CA ILE A 306 13.61 -12.91 17.21
C ILE A 306 15.04 -13.10 16.70
N LEU A 307 15.79 -12.01 16.49
CA LEU A 307 17.13 -12.04 15.92
C LEU A 307 18.25 -12.23 16.96
N GLY A 308 17.97 -12.03 18.25
CA GLY A 308 18.94 -12.23 19.34
C GLY A 308 20.01 -11.13 19.46
N LEU A 309 19.74 -9.95 18.89
CA LEU A 309 20.65 -8.80 19.00
C LEU A 309 20.52 -8.12 20.37
N SER A 310 21.59 -7.48 20.80
CA SER A 310 21.57 -6.63 22.00
C SER A 310 20.76 -5.35 21.75
N LYS A 311 20.27 -4.71 22.82
CA LYS A 311 19.58 -3.41 22.71
C LYS A 311 20.47 -2.32 22.09
N THR A 312 21.79 -2.37 22.35
CA THR A 312 22.74 -1.42 21.75
C THR A 312 22.81 -1.60 20.24
N GLN A 313 22.95 -2.85 19.76
CA GLN A 313 22.95 -3.14 18.31
C GLN A 313 21.63 -2.76 17.65
N MET A 314 20.49 -3.05 18.28
CA MET A 314 19.18 -2.61 17.81
C MET A 314 19.14 -1.08 17.66
N GLN A 315 19.58 -0.34 18.68
CA GLN A 315 19.56 1.13 18.65
C GLN A 315 20.44 1.68 17.52
N GLU A 316 21.64 1.13 17.32
CA GLU A 316 22.56 1.51 16.24
C GLU A 316 21.91 1.29 14.85
N ILE A 317 21.20 0.17 14.66
CA ILE A 317 20.48 -0.12 13.42
C ILE A 317 19.32 0.87 13.21
N CYS A 318 18.54 1.13 14.26
CA CYS A 318 17.42 2.05 14.21
C CYS A 318 17.88 3.48 13.91
N ASP A 319 18.91 3.97 14.58
CA ASP A 319 19.45 5.31 14.39
C ASP A 319 20.03 5.48 12.98
N SER A 320 20.80 4.51 12.51
CA SER A 320 21.36 4.50 11.14
C SER A 320 20.25 4.50 10.08
N THR A 321 19.19 3.73 10.30
CA THR A 321 18.05 3.69 9.39
C THR A 321 17.28 5.01 9.40
N GLY A 322 17.04 5.56 10.59
CA GLY A 322 16.40 6.88 10.74
C GLY A 322 17.17 8.00 10.04
N GLU A 323 18.51 7.97 10.14
CA GLU A 323 19.36 8.94 9.48
C GLU A 323 19.31 8.83 7.95
N LEU A 324 19.26 7.62 7.38
CA LEU A 324 19.03 7.41 5.95
C LEU A 324 17.73 8.08 5.47
N PHE A 325 16.64 7.88 6.20
CA PHE A 325 15.34 8.50 5.89
C PHE A 325 15.39 10.01 6.02
N ARG A 326 16.06 10.55 7.06
CA ARG A 326 16.25 11.99 7.27
C ARG A 326 17.03 12.61 6.12
N GLN A 327 18.14 12.03 5.73
CA GLN A 327 18.98 12.51 4.63
C GLN A 327 18.22 12.51 3.29
N ARG A 328 17.41 11.48 3.01
CA ARG A 328 16.57 11.46 1.81
C ARG A 328 15.57 12.60 1.79
N VAL A 329 14.94 12.88 2.93
CA VAL A 329 13.96 13.96 3.06
C VAL A 329 14.64 15.33 3.03
N GLN A 330 15.85 15.48 3.60
CA GLN A 330 16.57 16.76 3.72
C GLN A 330 17.37 17.15 2.48
N ARG A 331 17.88 16.23 1.69
CA ARG A 331 18.58 16.53 0.40
C ARG A 331 17.80 17.49 -0.49
N PHE A 332 16.54 17.65 -0.19
CA PHE A 332 15.63 18.58 -0.82
C PHE A 332 15.81 20.05 -0.39
N SER A 333 16.09 20.32 0.88
CA SER A 333 16.20 21.70 1.39
C SER A 333 17.51 22.40 0.97
N GLU A 334 18.55 21.63 0.64
CA GLU A 334 19.87 22.18 0.25
C GLU A 334 19.97 22.49 -1.25
N THR A 335 19.17 21.81 -2.10
CA THR A 335 19.11 22.10 -3.55
C THR A 335 18.30 23.36 -3.88
N GLN A 336 17.68 24.00 -2.88
CA GLN A 336 16.91 25.23 -3.03
C GLN A 336 17.69 26.51 -2.62
N LYS A 337 18.92 26.39 -2.19
CA LYS A 337 19.84 27.53 -1.95
C LYS A 337 20.82 27.65 -3.12
#